data_8caa4e5224492737448e61e8c013c2f0
#
_entry.id   8caa4e5224492737448e61e8c013c2f0
#
_cell.length_a   1.000
_cell.length_b   1.000
_cell.length_c   1.000
_cell.angle_alpha   90.00
_cell.angle_beta   90.00
_cell.angle_gamma   90.00
#
_symmetry.space_group_name_H-M   'P 1'
#
loop_
_entity.id
_entity.type
_entity.pdbx_description
1 polymer ?
#
loop_
_entity_poly.entity_id
_entity_poly.type
_entity_poly.pdbx_seq_one_letter_code
_entity_poly.pdbx_strand_id
1 'polypeptide(L)' 'MPIFVLMTKLAPETVHDAAGRRKSGKHWLKKVATACPEVEFLAHYALLGPYDFMEIYYAPDVETAHKVSLLSRAE' A
#
# COMPACT_ATOMS: atom_id res chain seq x y z
N MET A 1 19.23 6.03 -2.81
CA MET A 1 18.15 5.32 -2.07
C MET A 1 16.92 5.23 -2.96
N PRO A 2 16.55 4.04 -3.41
CA PRO A 2 15.41 3.94 -4.32
C PRO A 2 14.09 4.21 -3.61
N ILE A 3 13.29 5.03 -4.27
CA ILE A 3 11.94 5.39 -3.80
C ILE A 3 10.96 4.87 -4.84
N PHE A 4 9.89 4.25 -4.36
CA PHE A 4 8.88 3.64 -5.22
C PHE A 4 7.52 4.25 -4.95
N VAL A 5 6.66 4.19 -5.98
CA VAL A 5 5.27 4.62 -5.88
C VAL A 5 4.39 3.41 -6.16
N LEU A 6 3.47 3.12 -5.24
CA LEU A 6 2.47 2.09 -5.42
C LEU A 6 1.09 2.74 -5.52
N MET A 7 0.37 2.46 -6.60
CA MET A 7 -1.00 2.93 -6.79
C MET A 7 -1.94 1.74 -6.64
N THR A 8 -2.86 1.83 -5.69
CA THR A 8 -3.72 0.71 -5.32
C THR A 8 -5.17 0.99 -5.67
N LYS A 9 -5.83 -0.02 -6.21
CA LYS A 9 -7.26 0.02 -6.50
C LYS A 9 -7.95 -0.99 -5.59
N LEU A 10 -8.89 -0.52 -4.76
CA LEU A 10 -9.62 -1.38 -3.86
C LEU A 10 -10.72 -2.16 -4.59
N ALA A 11 -11.12 -3.31 -4.03
CA ALA A 11 -12.28 -4.04 -4.52
C ALA A 11 -13.53 -3.17 -4.41
N PRO A 12 -14.48 -3.27 -5.37
CA PRO A 12 -15.67 -2.40 -5.38
C PRO A 12 -16.46 -2.43 -4.07
N GLU A 13 -16.60 -3.56 -3.43
CA GLU A 13 -17.33 -3.68 -2.17
C GLU A 13 -16.65 -2.95 -1.01
N THR A 14 -15.36 -2.76 -1.08
CA THR A 14 -14.58 -2.05 -0.06
C THR A 14 -14.67 -0.53 -0.23
N VAL A 15 -14.81 -0.08 -1.47
CA VAL A 15 -14.80 1.36 -1.81
C VAL A 15 -15.99 2.09 -1.21
N HIS A 16 -17.13 1.42 -1.03
CA HIS A 16 -18.37 2.04 -0.55
C HIS A 16 -18.38 2.29 0.96
N ASP A 17 -17.41 1.78 1.68
CA ASP A 17 -17.35 1.89 3.14
C ASP A 17 -16.05 2.57 3.57
N ALA A 18 -16.16 3.81 4.06
CA ALA A 18 -15.00 4.58 4.50
C ALA A 18 -14.27 3.91 5.66
N ALA A 19 -15.00 3.31 6.60
CA ALA A 19 -14.38 2.59 7.71
C ALA A 19 -13.65 1.34 7.24
N GLY A 20 -14.23 0.61 6.30
CA GLY A 20 -13.61 -0.56 5.70
C GLY A 20 -12.34 -0.20 4.94
N ARG A 21 -12.34 0.93 4.23
CA ARG A 21 -11.15 1.41 3.52
C ARG A 21 -10.00 1.68 4.49
N ARG A 22 -10.27 2.36 5.60
CA ARG A 22 -9.25 2.66 6.60
C ARG A 22 -8.72 1.39 7.27
N LYS A 23 -9.62 0.47 7.59
CA LYS A 23 -9.25 -0.80 8.21
C LYS A 23 -8.36 -1.63 7.29
N SER A 24 -8.70 -1.71 6.02
CA SER A 24 -7.91 -2.42 5.01
C SER A 24 -6.51 -1.83 4.87
N GLY A 25 -6.41 -0.50 4.84
CA GLY A 25 -5.13 0.18 4.75
C GLY A 25 -4.23 -0.08 5.96
N LYS A 26 -4.80 -0.01 7.17
CA LYS A 26 -4.06 -0.30 8.40
C LYS A 26 -3.58 -1.74 8.45
N HIS A 27 -4.42 -2.67 8.04
CA HIS A 27 -4.09 -4.09 8.01
C HIS A 27 -2.91 -4.37 7.07
N TRP A 28 -2.95 -3.77 5.88
CA TRP A 28 -1.88 -3.88 4.90
C TRP A 28 -0.56 -3.32 5.42
N LEU A 29 -0.60 -2.13 6.07
CA LEU A 29 0.58 -1.52 6.64
C LEU A 29 1.24 -2.42 7.69
N LYS A 30 0.44 -3.08 8.52
CA LYS A 30 0.95 -4.03 9.50
C LYS A 30 1.62 -5.23 8.85
N LYS A 31 1.03 -5.76 7.79
CA LYS A 31 1.61 -6.87 7.03
C LYS A 31 2.96 -6.49 6.44
N VAL A 32 3.05 -5.31 5.84
CA VAL A 32 4.30 -4.83 5.25
C VAL A 32 5.35 -4.64 6.33
N ALA A 33 5.01 -4.04 7.46
CA ALA A 33 5.96 -3.82 8.55
C ALA A 33 6.54 -5.13 9.07
N THR A 34 5.73 -6.19 9.10
CA THR A 34 6.18 -7.51 9.56
C THR A 34 7.04 -8.22 8.51
N ALA A 35 6.60 -8.23 7.26
CA ALA A 35 7.26 -8.96 6.17
C ALA A 35 8.47 -8.24 5.61
N CYS A 36 8.44 -6.91 5.59
CA CYS A 36 9.48 -6.08 4.99
C CYS A 36 9.87 -4.95 5.96
N PRO A 37 10.55 -5.26 7.06
CA PRO A 37 10.86 -4.25 8.09
C PRO A 37 11.77 -3.13 7.61
N GLU A 38 12.52 -3.32 6.52
CA GLU A 38 13.40 -2.30 5.96
C GLU A 38 12.67 -1.28 5.07
N VAL A 39 11.38 -1.50 4.80
CA VAL A 39 10.57 -0.56 4.01
C VAL A 39 10.16 0.61 4.89
N GLU A 40 10.29 1.83 4.36
CA GLU A 40 9.90 3.05 5.05
C GLU A 40 8.89 3.81 4.21
N PHE A 41 7.68 4.02 4.75
CA PHE A 41 6.65 4.79 4.07
C PHE A 41 6.88 6.28 4.27
N LEU A 42 6.98 7.01 3.15
CA LEU A 42 7.26 8.44 3.14
C LEU A 42 5.99 9.28 3.02
N ALA A 43 4.99 8.78 2.28
CA ALA A 43 3.73 9.47 2.08
C ALA A 43 2.63 8.49 1.72
N HIS A 44 1.40 8.88 2.05
CA HIS A 44 0.20 8.10 1.77
C HIS A 44 -0.91 9.07 1.38
N TYR A 45 -1.53 8.86 0.22
CA TYR A 45 -2.58 9.73 -0.27
C TYR A 45 -3.80 8.93 -0.69
N ALA A 46 -4.98 9.43 -0.35
CA ALA A 46 -6.23 8.96 -0.92
C ALA A 46 -6.42 9.66 -2.27
N LEU A 47 -6.81 8.92 -3.28
CA LEU A 47 -6.95 9.44 -4.64
C LEU A 47 -8.41 9.50 -5.07
N LEU A 48 -8.72 10.48 -5.91
CA LEU A 48 -10.01 10.60 -6.57
C LEU A 48 -9.80 10.29 -8.06
N GLY A 49 -10.16 9.09 -8.47
CA GLY A 49 -9.96 8.69 -9.86
C GLY A 49 -9.90 7.18 -10.00
N PRO A 50 -9.21 6.66 -11.04
CA PRO A 50 -9.16 5.21 -11.30
C PRO A 50 -8.53 4.41 -10.18
N TYR A 51 -7.65 5.02 -9.39
CA TYR A 51 -6.99 4.37 -8.25
C TYR A 51 -7.49 4.99 -6.96
N ASP A 52 -7.43 4.22 -5.87
CA ASP A 52 -7.95 4.65 -4.57
C ASP A 52 -6.89 5.22 -3.65
N PHE A 53 -5.67 4.67 -3.71
CA PHE A 53 -4.56 5.11 -2.85
C PHE A 53 -3.25 5.17 -3.61
N MET A 54 -2.37 6.05 -3.13
CA MET A 54 -0.99 6.13 -3.60
C MET A 54 -0.07 6.13 -2.38
N GLU A 55 0.90 5.20 -2.37
CA GLU A 55 1.93 5.14 -1.34
C GLU A 55 3.26 5.50 -1.96
N ILE A 56 4.04 6.33 -1.29
CA ILE A 56 5.43 6.62 -1.66
C ILE A 56 6.29 6.04 -0.56
N TYR A 57 7.21 5.16 -0.91
CA TYR A 57 8.00 4.45 0.09
C TYR A 57 9.42 4.16 -0.39
N TYR A 58 10.32 4.04 0.59
CA TYR A 58 11.68 3.58 0.37
C TYR A 58 11.74 2.06 0.52
N ALA A 59 12.45 1.41 -0.38
CA ALA A 59 12.81 0.00 -0.25
C ALA A 59 14.25 -0.17 -0.69
N PRO A 60 15.02 -1.08 -0.07
CA PRO A 60 16.45 -1.20 -0.40
C PRO A 60 16.70 -1.75 -1.80
N ASP A 61 15.74 -2.49 -2.36
CA ASP A 61 15.88 -3.07 -3.70
C ASP A 61 14.51 -3.28 -4.35
N VAL A 62 14.54 -3.60 -5.64
CA VAL A 62 13.31 -3.82 -6.42
C VAL A 62 12.54 -5.05 -5.93
N GLU A 63 13.24 -6.07 -5.47
CA GLU A 63 12.60 -7.28 -4.96
C GLU A 63 11.75 -6.99 -3.73
N THR A 64 12.29 -6.22 -2.79
CA THR A 64 11.56 -5.81 -1.60
C THR A 64 10.37 -4.93 -1.97
N ALA A 65 10.57 -3.98 -2.90
CA ALA A 65 9.49 -3.13 -3.39
C ALA A 65 8.37 -3.97 -4.02
N HIS A 66 8.74 -5.02 -4.76
CA HIS A 66 7.77 -5.92 -5.38
C HIS A 66 6.97 -6.70 -4.34
N LYS A 67 7.60 -7.11 -3.23
CA LYS A 67 6.90 -7.77 -2.12
C LYS A 67 5.80 -6.89 -1.54
N VAL A 68 6.06 -5.59 -1.40
CA VAL A 68 5.04 -4.63 -0.93
C VAL A 68 3.82 -4.67 -1.86
N SER A 69 4.04 -4.66 -3.16
CA SER A 69 2.98 -4.74 -4.14
C SER A 69 2.21 -6.06 -4.05
N LEU A 70 2.91 -7.18 -3.89
CA LEU A 70 2.27 -8.49 -3.77
C LEU A 70 1.41 -8.59 -2.51
N LEU A 71 1.87 -8.04 -1.39
CA LEU A 71 1.09 -8.01 -0.16
C LEU A 71 -0.19 -7.19 -0.32
N SER A 72 -0.11 -6.11 -1.09
CA SER A 72 -1.28 -5.30 -1.43
C SER A 72 -2.34 -6.11 -2.18
N ARG A 73 -1.90 -6.95 -3.12
CA ARG A 73 -2.81 -7.78 -3.93
C ARG A 73 -3.42 -8.92 -3.13
N ALA A 74 -2.76 -9.36 -2.08
CA ALA A 74 -3.26 -10.44 -1.23
C ALA A 74 -4.42 -9.99 -0.32
N GLU A 75 -4.61 -8.69 -0.18
CA GLU A 75 -5.76 -8.14 0.54
C GLU A 75 -6.98 -8.15 -0.35
#